data_5e035ad93949f391290a10bcf68cccf9
#
_entry.id   5e035ad93949f391290a10bcf68cccf9
#
_cell.length_a   1.000
_cell.length_b   1.000
_cell.length_c   1.000
_cell.angle_alpha   90.00
_cell.angle_beta   90.00
_cell.angle_gamma   90.00
#
_symmetry.space_group_name_H-M   'P 1'
#
loop_
_entity.id
_entity.type
_entity.pdbx_description
1 polymer ?
#
loop_
_entity_poly.entity_id
_entity_poly.type
_entity_poly.pdbx_seq_one_letter_code
_entity_poly.pdbx_strand_id
1 'polypeptide(L)'
;MKKLVLVFILLFSQLSFAQTAKEIIDKNIELSGGLTNWKLLNSVLLQGKVILGIKDEYPIKIFQQRPNLTKTVITINGKDTAIEGYDGSKGYAMNYATNKVQEYPDYTAESFDNDFIDWENKGFEAKYLGKEKIGDIYCHKVELTKNVNKNIYYFDTKSFMLLKEIKKDETLIYSDYKKVGNLAMPFRIESSSAKKDGDYVMLINRIDINKVFPANTFKF
;
A
#
# COMPACT_ATOMS: atom_id res chain seq x y z
N MET A 1 19.55 31.49 35.22
CA MET A 1 18.15 31.00 35.16
C MET A 1 17.53 31.17 33.77
N LYS A 2 17.61 32.30 33.07
CA LYS A 2 17.00 32.48 31.71
C LYS A 2 17.54 31.51 30.63
N LYS A 3 18.82 31.11 30.66
CA LYS A 3 19.43 30.17 29.69
C LYS A 3 18.95 28.72 29.91
N LEU A 4 18.65 28.32 31.15
CA LEU A 4 18.16 26.98 31.46
C LEU A 4 16.71 26.78 30.98
N VAL A 5 15.86 27.79 31.07
CA VAL A 5 14.50 27.80 30.59
C VAL A 5 14.44 27.68 29.06
N LEU A 6 15.37 28.32 28.35
CA LEU A 6 15.43 28.27 26.88
C LEU A 6 15.81 26.87 26.37
N VAL A 7 16.71 26.15 27.06
CA VAL A 7 17.10 24.77 26.72
C VAL A 7 15.92 23.78 26.96
N PHE A 8 15.14 24.01 28.02
CA PHE A 8 13.97 23.19 28.32
C PHE A 8 12.85 23.35 27.28
N ILE A 9 12.64 24.57 26.75
CA ILE A 9 11.65 24.85 25.70
C ILE A 9 12.06 24.18 24.37
N LEU A 10 13.36 24.15 24.04
CA LEU A 10 13.89 23.50 22.84
C LEU A 10 13.77 21.97 22.91
N LEU A 11 13.91 21.35 24.09
CA LEU A 11 13.73 19.92 24.27
C LEU A 11 12.24 19.49 24.17
N PHE A 12 11.32 20.32 24.63
CA PHE A 12 9.88 20.06 24.53
C PHE A 12 9.36 20.14 23.08
N SER A 13 9.97 20.98 22.22
CA SER A 13 9.55 21.11 20.81
C SER A 13 9.86 19.86 19.98
N GLN A 14 10.88 19.08 20.33
CA GLN A 14 11.24 17.85 19.63
C GLN A 14 10.27 16.68 19.94
N LEU A 15 9.76 16.60 21.15
CA LEU A 15 8.78 15.59 21.54
C LEU A 15 7.43 15.77 20.83
N SER A 16 7.07 17.01 20.48
CA SER A 16 5.81 17.33 19.79
C SER A 16 5.75 16.76 18.35
N PHE A 17 6.87 16.70 17.63
CA PHE A 17 6.91 16.26 16.24
C PHE A 17 6.82 14.73 16.08
N ALA A 18 7.48 13.97 16.94
CA ALA A 18 7.41 12.51 16.90
C ALA A 18 6.00 12.01 17.27
N GLN A 19 5.37 12.65 18.25
CA GLN A 19 4.01 12.35 18.68
C GLN A 19 2.99 12.61 17.57
N THR A 20 3.18 13.66 16.79
CA THR A 20 2.26 14.00 15.67
C THR A 20 2.26 12.97 14.54
N ALA A 21 3.40 12.39 14.17
CA ALA A 21 3.46 11.35 13.13
C ALA A 21 2.70 10.10 13.58
N LYS A 22 2.91 9.67 14.82
CA LYS A 22 2.18 8.54 15.43
C LYS A 22 0.68 8.81 15.47
N GLU A 23 0.26 9.98 15.92
CA GLU A 23 -1.17 10.33 15.98
C GLU A 23 -1.84 10.28 14.61
N ILE A 24 -1.15 10.71 13.53
CA ILE A 24 -1.68 10.66 12.17
C ILE A 24 -1.85 9.21 11.71
N ILE A 25 -0.85 8.36 11.96
CA ILE A 25 -0.91 6.94 11.61
C ILE A 25 -2.01 6.24 12.42
N ASP A 26 -2.09 6.47 13.72
CA ASP A 26 -3.10 5.88 14.59
C ASP A 26 -4.53 6.31 14.16
N LYS A 27 -4.70 7.58 13.78
CA LYS A 27 -5.98 8.08 13.23
C LYS A 27 -6.32 7.46 11.88
N ASN A 28 -5.35 7.26 10.99
CA ASN A 28 -5.58 6.53 9.75
C ASN A 28 -6.06 5.11 10.03
N ILE A 29 -5.38 4.37 10.90
CA ILE A 29 -5.76 3.00 11.29
C ILE A 29 -7.18 3.00 11.91
N GLU A 30 -7.45 3.89 12.85
CA GLU A 30 -8.76 4.01 13.53
C GLU A 30 -9.88 4.24 12.50
N LEU A 31 -9.74 5.25 11.64
CA LEU A 31 -10.79 5.68 10.72
C LEU A 31 -10.90 4.78 9.49
N SER A 32 -9.84 4.05 9.13
CA SER A 32 -9.91 3.04 8.06
C SER A 32 -10.49 1.69 8.51
N GLY A 33 -10.91 1.57 9.78
CA GLY A 33 -11.63 0.39 10.28
C GLY A 33 -11.13 -0.17 11.61
N GLY A 34 -10.03 0.38 12.14
CA GLY A 34 -9.45 0.01 13.42
C GLY A 34 -8.48 -1.17 13.34
N LEU A 35 -7.49 -1.16 14.22
CA LEU A 35 -6.40 -2.13 14.25
C LEU A 35 -6.90 -3.59 14.33
N THR A 36 -7.95 -3.83 15.13
CA THR A 36 -8.52 -5.19 15.28
C THR A 36 -9.05 -5.74 13.98
N ASN A 37 -9.81 -4.94 13.21
CA ASN A 37 -10.36 -5.39 11.93
C ASN A 37 -9.24 -5.63 10.89
N TRP A 38 -8.20 -4.77 10.88
CA TRP A 38 -7.04 -4.99 10.03
C TRP A 38 -6.29 -6.28 10.39
N LYS A 39 -6.11 -6.58 11.68
CA LYS A 39 -5.46 -7.83 12.13
C LYS A 39 -6.30 -9.08 11.88
N LEU A 40 -7.62 -8.97 11.84
CA LEU A 40 -8.54 -10.07 11.50
C LEU A 40 -8.67 -10.31 9.99
N LEU A 41 -8.12 -9.42 9.16
CA LEU A 41 -8.09 -9.60 7.72
C LEU A 41 -7.06 -10.66 7.34
N ASN A 42 -7.51 -11.81 6.84
CA ASN A 42 -6.65 -12.94 6.47
C ASN A 42 -6.45 -13.11 4.97
N SER A 43 -7.42 -12.68 4.17
CA SER A 43 -7.34 -12.76 2.71
C SER A 43 -8.13 -11.64 2.05
N VAL A 44 -7.69 -11.26 0.84
CA VAL A 44 -8.34 -10.27 -0.01
C VAL A 44 -8.36 -10.78 -1.44
N LEU A 45 -9.48 -10.64 -2.11
CA LEU A 45 -9.61 -10.77 -3.55
C LEU A 45 -10.09 -9.43 -4.11
N LEU A 46 -9.20 -8.74 -4.82
CA LEU A 46 -9.57 -7.56 -5.58
C LEU A 46 -9.94 -7.98 -7.01
N GLN A 47 -11.01 -7.43 -7.52
CA GLN A 47 -11.47 -7.66 -8.88
C GLN A 47 -11.80 -6.32 -9.53
N GLY A 48 -11.36 -6.15 -10.78
CA GLY A 48 -11.54 -4.89 -11.48
C GLY A 48 -10.92 -4.91 -12.86
N LYS A 49 -10.39 -3.77 -13.27
CA LYS A 49 -9.61 -3.64 -14.49
C LYS A 49 -8.35 -2.83 -14.22
N VAL A 50 -7.28 -3.15 -14.94
CA VAL A 50 -6.07 -2.36 -15.03
C VAL A 50 -6.00 -1.70 -16.40
N ILE A 51 -5.64 -0.42 -16.42
CA ILE A 51 -5.42 0.37 -17.62
C ILE A 51 -3.93 0.63 -17.69
N LEU A 52 -3.29 0.15 -18.75
CA LEU A 52 -1.87 0.31 -19.04
C LEU A 52 -1.70 1.34 -20.17
N GLY A 53 -0.84 2.32 -19.95
CA GLY A 53 -0.64 3.39 -20.93
C GLY A 53 -1.95 4.16 -21.20
N ILE A 54 -2.25 4.39 -22.50
CA ILE A 54 -3.36 5.27 -22.92
C ILE A 54 -4.69 4.50 -23.12
N LYS A 55 -4.64 3.22 -23.52
CA LYS A 55 -5.84 2.50 -24.03
C LYS A 55 -5.95 1.03 -23.66
N ASP A 56 -4.91 0.41 -23.16
CA ASP A 56 -4.91 -1.04 -22.95
C ASP A 56 -5.57 -1.38 -21.62
N GLU A 57 -6.81 -1.88 -21.68
CA GLU A 57 -7.58 -2.29 -20.52
C GLU A 57 -7.65 -3.81 -20.42
N TYR A 58 -7.33 -4.34 -19.23
CA TYR A 58 -7.42 -5.78 -18.96
C TYR A 58 -8.21 -6.02 -17.67
N PRO A 59 -9.15 -6.94 -17.65
CA PRO A 59 -9.72 -7.43 -16.38
C PRO A 59 -8.60 -7.97 -15.51
N ILE A 60 -8.64 -7.62 -14.21
CA ILE A 60 -7.62 -8.01 -13.24
C ILE A 60 -8.26 -8.67 -12.02
N LYS A 61 -7.57 -9.67 -11.47
CA LYS A 61 -7.84 -10.27 -10.17
C LYS A 61 -6.54 -10.32 -9.38
N ILE A 62 -6.56 -9.82 -8.15
CA ILE A 62 -5.42 -9.90 -7.23
C ILE A 62 -5.87 -10.69 -6.02
N PHE A 63 -5.23 -11.83 -5.82
CA PHE A 63 -5.42 -12.69 -4.67
C PHE A 63 -4.30 -12.42 -3.67
N GLN A 64 -4.66 -12.18 -2.43
CA GLN A 64 -3.70 -11.98 -1.34
C GLN A 64 -4.15 -12.79 -0.12
N GLN A 65 -3.21 -13.41 0.57
CA GLN A 65 -3.47 -14.17 1.80
C GLN A 65 -2.27 -14.11 2.74
N ARG A 66 -2.53 -13.99 4.03
CA ARG A 66 -1.49 -14.04 5.06
C ARG A 66 -0.68 -15.33 4.98
N PRO A 67 0.63 -15.26 5.30
CA PRO A 67 1.34 -14.04 5.73
C PRO A 67 1.77 -13.12 4.56
N ASN A 68 1.93 -13.63 3.34
CA ASN A 68 2.51 -12.92 2.19
C ASN A 68 2.22 -13.57 0.84
N LEU A 69 1.23 -14.48 0.78
CA LEU A 69 0.82 -15.10 -0.49
C LEU A 69 0.16 -14.05 -1.38
N THR A 70 0.57 -13.99 -2.63
CA THR A 70 -0.04 -13.11 -3.62
C THR A 70 -0.05 -13.74 -5.01
N LYS A 71 -1.06 -13.42 -5.80
CA LYS A 71 -1.15 -13.79 -7.22
C LYS A 71 -1.96 -12.76 -7.97
N THR A 72 -1.35 -12.16 -8.98
CA THR A 72 -2.01 -11.25 -9.91
C THR A 72 -2.33 -11.98 -11.20
N VAL A 73 -3.57 -11.87 -11.64
CA VAL A 73 -4.10 -12.50 -12.85
C VAL A 73 -4.76 -11.42 -13.70
N ILE A 74 -4.40 -11.37 -14.98
CA ILE A 74 -5.10 -10.55 -15.98
C ILE A 74 -5.79 -11.45 -17.01
N THR A 75 -6.89 -10.97 -17.59
CA THR A 75 -7.57 -11.70 -18.67
C THR A 75 -7.12 -11.13 -20.02
N ILE A 76 -6.42 -11.95 -20.81
CA ILE A 76 -5.95 -11.62 -22.17
C ILE A 76 -6.68 -12.52 -23.14
N ASN A 77 -7.36 -11.93 -24.13
CA ASN A 77 -8.13 -12.68 -25.14
C ASN A 77 -9.11 -13.71 -24.54
N GLY A 78 -9.75 -13.33 -23.42
CA GLY A 78 -10.71 -14.18 -22.71
C GLY A 78 -10.09 -15.28 -21.84
N LYS A 79 -8.75 -15.35 -21.75
CA LYS A 79 -8.04 -16.35 -20.93
C LYS A 79 -7.39 -15.68 -19.72
N ASP A 80 -7.70 -16.18 -18.53
CA ASP A 80 -7.01 -15.78 -17.29
C ASP A 80 -5.54 -16.24 -17.33
N THR A 81 -4.64 -15.28 -17.13
CA THR A 81 -3.21 -15.48 -17.18
C THR A 81 -2.56 -14.87 -15.93
N ALA A 82 -1.88 -15.69 -15.15
CA ALA A 82 -1.07 -15.18 -14.04
C ALA A 82 0.08 -14.33 -14.60
N ILE A 83 0.34 -13.18 -14.00
CA ILE A 83 1.42 -12.29 -14.42
C ILE A 83 2.53 -12.16 -13.38
N GLU A 84 2.18 -12.28 -12.10
CA GLU A 84 3.13 -12.23 -10.99
C GLU A 84 2.53 -12.86 -9.73
N GLY A 85 3.38 -13.14 -8.77
CA GLY A 85 2.96 -13.51 -7.42
C GLY A 85 4.04 -14.19 -6.61
N TYR A 86 3.65 -14.61 -5.40
CA TYR A 86 4.47 -15.31 -4.45
C TYR A 86 3.68 -16.47 -3.82
N ASP A 87 4.23 -17.69 -3.87
CA ASP A 87 3.55 -18.91 -3.42
C ASP A 87 3.84 -19.28 -1.94
N GLY A 88 4.57 -18.42 -1.24
CA GLY A 88 5.05 -18.64 0.12
C GLY A 88 6.51 -19.11 0.19
N SER A 89 7.09 -19.48 -0.94
CA SER A 89 8.47 -19.94 -1.07
C SER A 89 9.23 -19.21 -2.18
N LYS A 90 8.59 -19.01 -3.32
CA LYS A 90 9.20 -18.46 -4.53
C LYS A 90 8.35 -17.36 -5.13
N GLY A 91 9.01 -16.37 -5.72
CA GLY A 91 8.39 -15.35 -6.53
C GLY A 91 8.30 -15.76 -8.00
N TYR A 92 7.27 -15.28 -8.66
CA TYR A 92 7.01 -15.57 -10.07
C TYR A 92 6.65 -14.27 -10.79
N ALA A 93 7.12 -14.14 -12.03
CA ALA A 93 6.76 -13.03 -12.90
C ALA A 93 6.61 -13.52 -14.36
N MET A 94 5.79 -12.77 -15.11
CA MET A 94 5.63 -13.00 -16.55
C MET A 94 6.90 -12.58 -17.28
N ASN A 95 7.44 -13.49 -18.07
CA ASN A 95 8.43 -13.16 -19.09
C ASN A 95 7.69 -12.82 -20.39
N TYR A 96 7.62 -11.53 -20.69
CA TYR A 96 6.88 -11.04 -21.85
C TYR A 96 7.52 -11.44 -23.21
N ALA A 97 8.81 -11.80 -23.24
CA ALA A 97 9.45 -12.29 -24.45
C ALA A 97 9.00 -13.71 -24.82
N THR A 98 8.68 -14.52 -23.82
CA THR A 98 8.25 -15.93 -23.99
C THR A 98 6.77 -16.14 -23.75
N ASN A 99 6.05 -15.13 -23.21
CA ASN A 99 4.68 -15.20 -22.71
C ASN A 99 4.45 -16.36 -21.72
N LYS A 100 5.45 -16.61 -20.86
CA LYS A 100 5.37 -17.64 -19.83
C LYS A 100 5.69 -17.04 -18.47
N VAL A 101 4.93 -17.45 -17.45
CA VAL A 101 5.29 -17.19 -16.06
C VAL A 101 6.45 -18.07 -15.69
N GLN A 102 7.46 -17.51 -15.07
CA GLN A 102 8.66 -18.19 -14.62
C GLN A 102 9.06 -17.73 -13.22
N GLU A 103 9.85 -18.53 -12.54
CA GLU A 103 10.46 -18.16 -11.27
C GLU A 103 11.31 -16.90 -11.43
N TYR A 104 11.17 -15.97 -10.47
CA TYR A 104 11.91 -14.71 -10.41
C TYR A 104 12.76 -14.71 -9.14
N PRO A 105 14.06 -15.05 -9.21
CA PRO A 105 14.91 -15.25 -8.05
C PRO A 105 15.05 -14.00 -7.15
N ASP A 106 14.99 -12.80 -7.73
CA ASP A 106 15.13 -11.54 -7.02
C ASP A 106 13.79 -11.00 -6.49
N TYR A 107 12.74 -11.81 -6.51
CA TYR A 107 11.43 -11.40 -5.99
C TYR A 107 11.49 -11.18 -4.48
N THR A 108 11.08 -10.00 -4.07
CA THR A 108 10.91 -9.68 -2.65
C THR A 108 9.45 -9.78 -2.28
N ALA A 109 9.09 -10.76 -1.46
CA ALA A 109 7.72 -10.92 -0.98
C ALA A 109 7.33 -9.73 -0.08
N GLU A 110 6.26 -9.04 -0.46
CA GLU A 110 5.69 -7.99 0.37
C GLU A 110 4.88 -8.60 1.53
N SER A 111 4.84 -7.89 2.65
CA SER A 111 3.95 -8.24 3.75
C SER A 111 2.49 -8.05 3.32
N PHE A 112 1.61 -8.94 3.78
CA PHE A 112 0.17 -8.75 3.61
C PHE A 112 -0.34 -7.48 4.31
N ASP A 113 0.22 -7.16 5.48
CA ASP A 113 -0.10 -5.93 6.19
C ASP A 113 0.63 -4.74 5.57
N ASN A 114 -0.10 -3.62 5.43
CA ASN A 114 0.51 -2.35 5.07
C ASN A 114 1.55 -1.92 6.13
N ASP A 115 2.38 -0.94 5.78
CA ASP A 115 3.48 -0.48 6.64
C ASP A 115 3.00 0.08 7.99
N PHE A 116 1.75 0.57 8.07
CA PHE A 116 1.22 1.22 9.28
C PHE A 116 0.83 0.24 10.38
N ILE A 117 0.42 -1.00 10.02
CA ILE A 117 0.03 -2.00 11.02
C ILE A 117 1.27 -2.48 11.77
N ASP A 118 1.32 -2.22 13.08
CA ASP A 118 2.45 -2.53 13.96
C ASP A 118 3.80 -1.98 13.46
N TRP A 119 3.79 -0.77 12.88
CA TRP A 119 4.94 -0.15 12.24
C TRP A 119 6.17 -0.04 13.17
N GLU A 120 5.98 0.28 14.46
CA GLU A 120 7.06 0.35 15.45
C GLU A 120 7.71 -1.03 15.63
N ASN A 121 6.91 -2.10 15.77
CA ASN A 121 7.41 -3.48 15.92
C ASN A 121 8.07 -4.02 14.63
N LYS A 122 7.70 -3.47 13.48
CA LYS A 122 8.35 -3.77 12.19
C LYS A 122 9.69 -3.03 12.03
N GLY A 123 10.08 -2.18 12.99
CA GLY A 123 11.32 -1.42 12.98
C GLY A 123 11.30 -0.18 12.09
N PHE A 124 10.13 0.40 11.84
CA PHE A 124 10.03 1.70 11.20
C PHE A 124 10.20 2.83 12.21
N GLU A 125 10.79 3.93 11.74
CA GLU A 125 10.79 5.22 12.41
C GLU A 125 9.87 6.17 11.66
N ALA A 126 9.03 6.92 12.38
CA ALA A 126 8.08 7.84 11.80
C ALA A 126 8.46 9.29 12.07
N LYS A 127 8.42 10.13 11.03
CA LYS A 127 8.68 11.56 11.13
C LYS A 127 7.57 12.36 10.46
N TYR A 128 7.02 13.33 11.17
CA TYR A 128 6.10 14.31 10.59
C TYR A 128 6.88 15.39 9.83
N LEU A 129 6.55 15.57 8.56
CA LEU A 129 7.19 16.54 7.67
C LEU A 129 6.36 17.82 7.44
N GLY A 130 5.24 17.97 8.17
CA GLY A 130 4.36 19.13 8.01
C GLY A 130 3.12 18.83 7.14
N LYS A 131 2.48 19.91 6.68
CA LYS A 131 1.34 19.83 5.77
C LYS A 131 1.76 20.24 4.37
N GLU A 132 1.22 19.54 3.38
CA GLU A 132 1.44 19.84 1.96
C GLU A 132 0.12 19.72 1.21
N LYS A 133 -0.08 20.52 0.15
CA LYS A 133 -1.28 20.50 -0.66
C LYS A 133 -1.07 19.57 -1.86
N ILE A 134 -1.99 18.61 -2.06
CA ILE A 134 -2.04 17.74 -3.22
C ILE A 134 -3.34 18.06 -3.98
N GLY A 135 -3.23 18.65 -5.16
CA GLY A 135 -4.39 19.23 -5.82
C GLY A 135 -5.04 20.28 -4.90
N ASP A 136 -6.31 20.09 -4.56
CA ASP A 136 -7.05 20.98 -3.65
C ASP A 136 -7.13 20.48 -2.20
N ILE A 137 -6.48 19.34 -1.88
CA ILE A 137 -6.57 18.70 -0.57
C ILE A 137 -5.30 18.99 0.24
N TYR A 138 -5.46 19.48 1.47
CA TYR A 138 -4.36 19.56 2.43
C TYR A 138 -4.12 18.19 3.05
N CYS A 139 -2.85 17.77 3.04
CA CYS A 139 -2.42 16.48 3.56
C CYS A 139 -1.38 16.64 4.67
N HIS A 140 -1.45 15.78 5.67
CA HIS A 140 -0.34 15.52 6.56
C HIS A 140 0.70 14.68 5.82
N LYS A 141 1.95 15.14 5.82
CA LYS A 141 3.08 14.44 5.21
C LYS A 141 3.87 13.73 6.29
N VAL A 142 4.00 12.41 6.16
CA VAL A 142 4.71 11.54 7.10
C VAL A 142 5.77 10.76 6.34
N GLU A 143 6.98 10.71 6.88
CA GLU A 143 8.06 9.82 6.43
C GLU A 143 8.09 8.60 7.33
N LEU A 144 8.08 7.40 6.74
CA LEU A 144 8.47 6.16 7.40
C LEU A 144 9.84 5.73 6.88
N THR A 145 10.76 5.48 7.79
CA THR A 145 12.11 5.02 7.47
C THR A 145 12.32 3.64 8.08
N LYS A 146 12.84 2.71 7.29
CA LYS A 146 13.32 1.42 7.77
C LYS A 146 14.66 1.12 7.12
N ASN A 147 15.71 1.00 7.92
CA ASN A 147 17.10 0.92 7.44
C ASN A 147 17.43 2.16 6.56
N VAL A 148 17.75 1.94 5.28
CA VAL A 148 18.06 2.99 4.30
C VAL A 148 16.85 3.40 3.45
N ASN A 149 15.73 2.69 3.57
CA ASN A 149 14.55 2.93 2.75
C ASN A 149 13.67 3.99 3.43
N LYS A 150 13.27 4.97 2.64
CA LYS A 150 12.39 6.06 3.04
C LYS A 150 11.17 6.09 2.15
N ASN A 151 10.00 5.97 2.76
CA ASN A 151 8.71 6.11 2.09
C ASN A 151 8.00 7.34 2.62
N ILE A 152 7.35 8.10 1.75
CA ILE A 152 6.59 9.30 2.11
C ILE A 152 5.11 9.03 1.91
N TYR A 153 4.32 9.35 2.92
CA TYR A 153 2.88 9.13 2.95
C TYR A 153 2.14 10.44 3.15
N TYR A 154 1.05 10.61 2.42
CA TYR A 154 0.20 11.80 2.50
C TYR A 154 -1.19 11.40 2.92
N PHE A 155 -1.60 11.84 4.09
CA PHE A 155 -2.92 11.60 4.67
C PHE A 155 -3.77 12.87 4.57
N ASP A 156 -4.98 12.75 4.08
CA ASP A 156 -5.95 13.86 4.09
C ASP A 156 -6.12 14.40 5.52
N THR A 157 -6.02 15.71 5.69
CA THR A 157 -6.12 16.35 7.01
C THR A 157 -7.51 16.24 7.65
N LYS A 158 -8.56 15.87 6.90
CA LYS A 158 -9.94 15.75 7.38
C LYS A 158 -10.34 14.30 7.63
N SER A 159 -10.17 13.43 6.63
CA SER A 159 -10.55 12.02 6.69
C SER A 159 -9.47 11.12 7.25
N PHE A 160 -8.21 11.57 7.28
CA PHE A 160 -7.00 10.77 7.56
C PHE A 160 -6.81 9.57 6.64
N MET A 161 -7.53 9.50 5.52
CA MET A 161 -7.27 8.46 4.51
C MET A 161 -5.96 8.74 3.80
N LEU A 162 -5.23 7.67 3.47
CA LEU A 162 -4.02 7.74 2.66
C LEU A 162 -4.39 8.16 1.24
N LEU A 163 -3.83 9.26 0.72
CA LEU A 163 -4.10 9.72 -0.64
C LEU A 163 -2.91 9.46 -1.57
N LYS A 164 -1.69 9.48 -1.05
CA LYS A 164 -0.49 9.30 -1.86
C LYS A 164 0.61 8.64 -1.06
N GLU A 165 1.34 7.76 -1.73
CA GLU A 165 2.55 7.11 -1.23
C GLU A 165 3.67 7.30 -2.26
N ILE A 166 4.87 7.66 -1.80
CA ILE A 166 6.07 7.75 -2.62
C ILE A 166 7.08 6.76 -2.07
N LYS A 167 7.39 5.74 -2.85
CA LYS A 167 8.48 4.79 -2.66
C LYS A 167 9.65 5.18 -3.57
N LYS A 168 10.79 4.49 -3.44
CA LYS A 168 12.00 4.77 -4.22
C LYS A 168 11.74 4.89 -5.74
N ASP A 169 11.01 3.97 -6.31
CA ASP A 169 10.83 3.83 -7.76
C ASP A 169 9.38 3.99 -8.21
N GLU A 170 8.45 4.25 -7.29
CA GLU A 170 7.02 4.28 -7.55
C GLU A 170 6.30 5.33 -6.71
N THR A 171 5.31 5.96 -7.31
CA THR A 171 4.33 6.80 -6.63
C THR A 171 2.95 6.20 -6.82
N LEU A 172 2.23 5.98 -5.72
CA LEU A 172 0.85 5.49 -5.73
C LEU A 172 -0.10 6.59 -5.27
N ILE A 173 -1.23 6.72 -5.94
CA ILE A 173 -2.33 7.63 -5.57
C ILE A 173 -3.57 6.78 -5.32
N TYR A 174 -4.21 7.00 -4.18
CA TYR A 174 -5.38 6.25 -3.71
C TYR A 174 -6.60 7.15 -3.67
N SER A 175 -7.71 6.69 -4.22
CA SER A 175 -8.98 7.42 -4.21
C SER A 175 -10.19 6.47 -4.24
N ASP A 176 -11.40 7.03 -4.27
CA ASP A 176 -12.67 6.28 -4.28
C ASP A 176 -12.75 5.27 -3.13
N TYR A 177 -12.49 5.74 -1.90
CA TYR A 177 -12.57 4.90 -0.71
C TYR A 177 -13.99 4.45 -0.44
N LYS A 178 -14.18 3.13 -0.27
CA LYS A 178 -15.48 2.52 0.06
C LYS A 178 -15.34 1.58 1.24
N LYS A 179 -16.46 1.35 1.93
CA LYS A 179 -16.52 0.41 3.03
C LYS A 179 -16.63 -1.02 2.50
N VAL A 180 -15.71 -1.88 2.95
CA VAL A 180 -15.68 -3.32 2.68
C VAL A 180 -15.67 -4.05 4.03
N GLY A 181 -16.79 -4.62 4.42
CA GLY A 181 -16.99 -5.05 5.80
C GLY A 181 -16.85 -3.87 6.77
N ASN A 182 -15.88 -3.94 7.67
CA ASN A 182 -15.55 -2.86 8.62
C ASN A 182 -14.36 -2.00 8.16
N LEU A 183 -13.75 -2.27 7.00
CA LEU A 183 -12.56 -1.58 6.51
C LEU A 183 -12.91 -0.55 5.44
N ALA A 184 -12.21 0.57 5.43
CA ALA A 184 -12.23 1.53 4.32
C ALA A 184 -11.07 1.19 3.36
N MET A 185 -11.40 0.85 2.13
CA MET A 185 -10.44 0.43 1.11
C MET A 185 -10.58 1.30 -0.15
N PRO A 186 -9.46 1.63 -0.84
CA PRO A 186 -9.51 2.41 -2.08
C PRO A 186 -10.04 1.54 -3.23
N PHE A 187 -10.85 2.13 -4.10
CA PHE A 187 -11.36 1.48 -5.31
C PHE A 187 -10.71 2.02 -6.58
N ARG A 188 -9.84 3.02 -6.45
CA ARG A 188 -9.00 3.51 -7.53
C ARG A 188 -7.56 3.67 -7.01
N ILE A 189 -6.63 3.08 -7.73
CA ILE A 189 -5.18 3.17 -7.47
C ILE A 189 -4.51 3.58 -8.77
N GLU A 190 -3.73 4.64 -8.72
CA GLU A 190 -2.92 5.11 -9.84
C GLU A 190 -1.46 4.93 -9.48
N SER A 191 -0.69 4.28 -10.32
CA SER A 191 0.75 4.12 -10.19
C SER A 191 1.46 4.95 -11.24
N SER A 192 2.53 5.60 -10.80
CA SER A 192 3.51 6.23 -11.66
C SER A 192 4.88 5.70 -11.27
N SER A 193 5.56 5.06 -12.21
CA SER A 193 6.83 4.38 -12.00
C SER A 193 7.98 5.10 -12.69
N ALA A 194 9.16 5.10 -12.07
CA ALA A 194 10.38 5.55 -12.74
C ALA A 194 10.84 4.61 -13.87
N LYS A 195 10.28 3.40 -13.92
CA LYS A 195 10.55 2.43 -15.00
C LYS A 195 9.68 2.76 -16.21
N LYS A 196 10.26 2.63 -17.41
CA LYS A 196 9.52 2.80 -18.64
C LYS A 196 8.33 1.82 -18.70
N ASP A 197 7.17 2.33 -19.10
CA ASP A 197 5.92 1.58 -19.24
C ASP A 197 5.38 0.95 -17.91
N GLY A 198 5.80 1.51 -16.76
CA GLY A 198 5.35 1.07 -15.44
C GLY A 198 4.11 1.79 -14.89
N ASP A 199 3.57 2.76 -15.62
CA ASP A 199 2.39 3.52 -15.18
C ASP A 199 1.11 2.74 -15.44
N TYR A 200 0.22 2.70 -14.43
CA TYR A 200 -1.09 2.07 -14.57
C TYR A 200 -2.15 2.77 -13.73
N VAL A 201 -3.39 2.53 -14.13
CA VAL A 201 -4.57 2.87 -13.31
C VAL A 201 -5.35 1.59 -13.05
N MET A 202 -5.56 1.25 -11.78
CA MET A 202 -6.41 0.15 -11.37
C MET A 202 -7.75 0.69 -10.91
N LEU A 203 -8.83 0.22 -11.55
CA LEU A 203 -10.21 0.50 -11.19
C LEU A 203 -10.81 -0.78 -10.60
N ILE A 204 -11.08 -0.76 -9.29
CA ILE A 204 -11.58 -1.91 -8.57
C ILE A 204 -13.11 -1.86 -8.57
N ASN A 205 -13.74 -2.97 -8.95
CA ASN A 205 -15.18 -3.10 -8.96
C ASN A 205 -15.70 -3.82 -7.71
N ARG A 206 -14.91 -4.75 -7.18
CA ARG A 206 -15.26 -5.59 -6.06
C ARG A 206 -14.05 -5.97 -5.23
N ILE A 207 -14.22 -5.97 -3.92
CA ILE A 207 -13.26 -6.50 -2.94
C ILE A 207 -13.99 -7.50 -2.06
N ASP A 208 -13.53 -8.75 -2.06
CA ASP A 208 -13.98 -9.79 -1.13
C ASP A 208 -12.89 -9.98 -0.06
N ILE A 209 -13.26 -9.91 1.21
CA ILE A 209 -12.35 -10.10 2.35
C ILE A 209 -12.62 -11.42 3.06
N ASN A 210 -11.59 -12.01 3.65
CA ASN A 210 -11.66 -13.25 4.42
C ASN A 210 -12.27 -14.43 3.65
N LYS A 211 -12.05 -14.44 2.34
CA LYS A 211 -12.48 -15.53 1.46
C LYS A 211 -11.51 -16.71 1.58
N VAL A 212 -12.05 -17.91 1.73
CA VAL A 212 -11.26 -19.14 1.66
C VAL A 212 -10.90 -19.41 0.20
N PHE A 213 -9.62 -19.46 -0.10
CA PHE A 213 -9.13 -19.80 -1.43
C PHE A 213 -8.82 -21.30 -1.55
N PRO A 214 -9.05 -21.90 -2.74
CA PRO A 214 -8.57 -23.25 -3.03
C PRO A 214 -7.07 -23.40 -2.82
N ALA A 215 -6.59 -24.56 -2.38
CA ALA A 215 -5.18 -24.82 -2.05
C ALA A 215 -4.20 -24.59 -3.22
N ASN A 216 -4.71 -24.59 -4.47
CA ASN A 216 -3.91 -24.36 -5.67
C ASN A 216 -3.95 -22.91 -6.18
N THR A 217 -4.64 -22.00 -5.48
CA THR A 217 -4.80 -20.60 -5.93
C THR A 217 -3.45 -19.94 -6.18
N PHE A 218 -2.49 -20.12 -5.28
CA PHE A 218 -1.17 -19.47 -5.36
C PHE A 218 -0.09 -20.32 -6.07
N LYS A 219 -0.48 -21.44 -6.72
CA LYS A 219 0.45 -22.22 -7.57
C LYS A 219 0.57 -21.58 -8.96
N PHE A 220 1.77 -21.67 -9.55
CA PHE A 220 2.13 -21.12 -10.86
C PHE A 220 2.55 -22.21 -11.84
#